data_bd14906e30d3faec57b74a822cd28de0
#
_entry.id   bd14906e30d3faec57b74a822cd28de0
#
_cell.length_a   1.000
_cell.length_b   1.000
_cell.length_c   1.000
_cell.angle_alpha   90.00
_cell.angle_beta   90.00
_cell.angle_gamma   90.00
#
_symmetry.space_group_name_H-M   'P 1'
#
loop_
_entity.id
_entity.type
_entity.pdbx_description
1 polymer ?
#
loop_
_entity_poly.entity_id
_entity_poly.type
_entity_poly.pdbx_seq_one_letter_code
_entity_poly.pdbx_strand_id
1 'polypeptide(L)'
;MESKRKLPLAFWIFVGLLVGIAAGMALMNISVGGIEGKDFAKVYIKPWGDIFLNLLKFVVVPIVLFSIAAGVISMKDISKVGSIGLKTIVYYMCTTAFAVILALILASVAKGMHWFPLLETSGLSYEAPAGQSFMDTIVSIFPSNAVQPLASATMLQVIVISLFLGFGVLLAGEKGLATAPVSYTHLR
;
A
#
# COMPACT_ATOMS: atom_id res chain seq x y z
N MET A 1 9.85 29.64 -30.50
CA MET A 1 10.19 28.41 -29.75
C MET A 1 8.89 27.73 -29.35
N GLU A 2 8.44 26.73 -30.11
CA GLU A 2 7.24 25.97 -29.80
C GLU A 2 7.46 25.15 -28.53
N SER A 3 6.72 25.46 -27.48
CA SER A 3 6.62 24.65 -26.29
C SER A 3 5.94 23.32 -26.67
N LYS A 4 6.73 22.29 -26.95
CA LYS A 4 6.21 20.91 -27.07
C LYS A 4 5.50 20.57 -25.78
N ARG A 5 4.18 20.48 -25.79
CA ARG A 5 3.34 20.01 -24.68
C ARG A 5 3.84 18.61 -24.33
N LYS A 6 4.65 18.49 -23.28
CA LYS A 6 5.05 17.20 -22.75
C LYS A 6 3.80 16.55 -22.16
N LEU A 7 3.43 15.40 -22.67
CA LEU A 7 2.33 14.61 -22.14
C LEU A 7 2.60 14.33 -20.65
N PRO A 8 1.57 14.44 -19.78
CA PRO A 8 1.74 14.22 -18.35
C PRO A 8 2.23 12.79 -18.07
N LEU A 9 3.02 12.62 -17.03
CA LEU A 9 3.57 11.32 -16.61
C LEU A 9 2.48 10.24 -16.49
N ALA A 10 1.30 10.64 -15.98
CA ALA A 10 0.13 9.75 -15.86
C ALA A 10 -0.29 9.13 -17.21
N PHE A 11 -0.16 9.86 -18.31
CA PHE A 11 -0.48 9.34 -19.65
C PHE A 11 0.48 8.19 -20.03
N TRP A 12 1.77 8.34 -19.76
CA TRP A 12 2.77 7.31 -20.05
C TRP A 12 2.58 6.06 -19.20
N ILE A 13 2.19 6.24 -17.93
CA ILE A 13 1.84 5.12 -17.04
C ILE A 13 0.64 4.35 -17.59
N PHE A 14 -0.41 5.07 -18.05
CA PHE A 14 -1.59 4.46 -18.62
C PHE A 14 -1.29 3.69 -19.92
N VAL A 15 -0.48 4.29 -20.80
CA VAL A 15 -0.01 3.61 -22.03
C VAL A 15 0.78 2.35 -21.68
N GLY A 16 1.71 2.43 -20.72
CA GLY A 16 2.48 1.29 -20.24
C GLY A 16 1.60 0.16 -19.69
N LEU A 17 0.53 0.51 -18.96
CA LEU A 17 -0.45 -0.44 -18.45
C LEU A 17 -1.17 -1.15 -19.60
N LEU A 18 -1.68 -0.42 -20.58
CA LEU A 18 -2.38 -1.01 -21.74
C LEU A 18 -1.46 -1.93 -22.56
N VAL A 19 -0.23 -1.50 -22.82
CA VAL A 19 0.78 -2.31 -23.52
C VAL A 19 1.10 -3.57 -22.72
N GLY A 20 1.24 -3.46 -21.40
CA GLY A 20 1.49 -4.61 -20.50
C GLY A 20 0.36 -5.63 -20.54
N ILE A 21 -0.91 -5.17 -20.53
CA ILE A 21 -2.09 -6.04 -20.64
C ILE A 21 -2.10 -6.74 -22.00
N ALA A 22 -1.92 -6.02 -23.09
CA ALA A 22 -1.91 -6.58 -24.45
C ALA A 22 -0.78 -7.61 -24.62
N ALA A 23 0.42 -7.30 -24.16
CA ALA A 23 1.55 -8.23 -24.18
C ALA A 23 1.31 -9.48 -23.32
N GLY A 24 0.70 -9.31 -22.13
CA GLY A 24 0.35 -10.42 -21.25
C GLY A 24 -0.67 -11.36 -21.90
N MET A 25 -1.72 -10.82 -22.53
CA MET A 25 -2.73 -11.61 -23.24
C MET A 25 -2.11 -12.34 -24.46
N ALA A 26 -1.23 -11.69 -25.19
CA ALA A 26 -0.52 -12.30 -26.30
C ALA A 26 0.35 -13.49 -25.83
N LEU A 27 1.12 -13.30 -24.75
CA LEU A 27 1.95 -14.35 -24.15
C LEU A 27 1.17 -15.55 -23.63
N MET A 28 -0.07 -15.36 -23.17
CA MET A 28 -0.90 -16.47 -22.69
C MET A 28 -1.22 -17.50 -23.77
N ASN A 29 -1.25 -17.09 -25.04
CA ASN A 29 -1.62 -17.93 -26.18
C ASN A 29 -0.42 -18.43 -26.99
N ILE A 30 0.81 -18.07 -26.60
CA ILE A 30 2.04 -18.39 -27.34
C ILE A 30 2.95 -19.22 -26.45
N SER A 31 3.50 -20.32 -27.00
CA SER A 31 4.64 -21.02 -26.40
C SER A 31 5.94 -20.42 -26.94
N VAL A 32 6.80 -19.93 -26.04
CA VAL A 32 8.11 -19.36 -26.40
C VAL A 32 9.18 -20.39 -26.06
N GLY A 33 9.86 -20.90 -27.09
CA GLY A 33 10.96 -21.86 -26.88
C GLY A 33 10.57 -23.19 -26.23
N GLY A 34 9.30 -23.65 -26.41
CA GLY A 34 8.82 -24.88 -25.78
C GLY A 34 8.32 -24.71 -24.34
N ILE A 35 8.31 -23.48 -23.80
CA ILE A 35 7.78 -23.13 -22.48
C ILE A 35 6.43 -22.45 -22.68
N GLU A 36 5.42 -22.83 -21.89
CA GLU A 36 4.14 -22.12 -21.90
C GLU A 36 4.34 -20.64 -21.53
N GLY A 37 3.63 -19.74 -22.22
CA GLY A 37 3.78 -18.31 -22.02
C GLY A 37 3.54 -17.86 -20.58
N LYS A 38 2.71 -18.59 -19.81
CA LYS A 38 2.52 -18.36 -18.37
C LYS A 38 3.79 -18.61 -17.56
N ASP A 39 4.52 -19.68 -17.88
CA ASP A 39 5.74 -20.04 -17.16
C ASP A 39 6.90 -19.12 -17.58
N PHE A 40 6.95 -18.76 -18.87
CA PHE A 40 7.86 -17.73 -19.35
C PHE A 40 7.66 -16.40 -18.60
N ALA A 41 6.42 -15.96 -18.45
CA ALA A 41 6.10 -14.73 -17.71
C ALA A 41 6.52 -14.82 -16.23
N LYS A 42 6.30 -15.96 -15.57
CA LYS A 42 6.71 -16.17 -14.17
C LYS A 42 8.22 -16.16 -13.97
N VAL A 43 8.97 -16.77 -14.89
CA VAL A 43 10.41 -16.95 -14.75
C VAL A 43 11.17 -15.69 -15.17
N TYR A 44 10.75 -15.05 -16.26
CA TYR A 44 11.52 -13.97 -16.88
C TYR A 44 10.94 -12.57 -16.65
N ILE A 45 9.62 -12.42 -16.58
CA ILE A 45 8.97 -11.09 -16.47
C ILE A 45 8.68 -10.74 -15.01
N LYS A 46 8.11 -11.67 -14.25
CA LYS A 46 7.73 -11.45 -12.84
C LYS A 46 8.88 -10.94 -11.98
N PRO A 47 10.13 -11.44 -12.07
CA PRO A 47 11.24 -10.96 -11.24
C PRO A 47 11.50 -9.46 -11.36
N TRP A 48 11.30 -8.87 -12.55
CA TRP A 48 11.45 -7.43 -12.74
C TRP A 48 10.39 -6.64 -11.98
N GLY A 49 9.16 -7.14 -11.97
CA GLY A 49 8.09 -6.58 -11.15
C GLY A 49 8.39 -6.69 -9.65
N ASP A 50 8.89 -7.84 -9.21
CA ASP A 50 9.26 -8.08 -7.81
C ASP A 50 10.42 -7.17 -7.37
N ILE A 51 11.43 -6.96 -8.22
CA ILE A 51 12.52 -5.99 -7.98
C ILE A 51 11.94 -4.58 -7.81
N PHE A 52 11.06 -4.16 -8.72
CA PHE A 52 10.42 -2.85 -8.64
C PHE A 52 9.65 -2.67 -7.32
N LEU A 53 8.85 -3.66 -6.93
CA LEU A 53 8.10 -3.63 -5.67
C LEU A 53 9.01 -3.62 -4.45
N ASN A 54 10.13 -4.34 -4.49
CA ASN A 54 11.12 -4.35 -3.41
C ASN A 54 11.81 -2.99 -3.28
N LEU A 55 12.15 -2.34 -4.39
CA LEU A 55 12.70 -0.98 -4.38
C LEU A 55 11.70 0.05 -3.85
N LEU A 56 10.41 -0.08 -4.22
CA LEU A 56 9.36 0.75 -3.64
C LEU A 56 9.28 0.59 -2.12
N LYS A 57 9.23 -0.64 -1.62
CA LYS A 57 9.19 -0.93 -0.18
C LYS A 57 10.42 -0.36 0.54
N PHE A 58 11.60 -0.52 -0.06
CA PHE A 58 12.85 0.00 0.47
C PHE A 58 12.83 1.51 0.70
N VAL A 59 12.19 2.27 -0.20
CA VAL A 59 12.06 3.73 -0.09
C VAL A 59 10.88 4.13 0.81
N VAL A 60 9.73 3.46 0.66
CA VAL A 60 8.49 3.85 1.33
C VAL A 60 8.58 3.61 2.84
N VAL A 61 9.17 2.50 3.29
CA VAL A 61 9.24 2.17 4.73
C VAL A 61 9.93 3.27 5.55
N PRO A 62 11.16 3.72 5.21
CA PRO A 62 11.80 4.81 5.94
C PRO A 62 11.03 6.12 5.84
N ILE A 63 10.49 6.46 4.67
CA ILE A 63 9.72 7.69 4.49
C ILE A 63 8.50 7.71 5.41
N VAL A 64 7.72 6.63 5.46
CA VAL A 64 6.55 6.51 6.32
C VAL A 64 6.95 6.61 7.79
N LEU A 65 8.00 5.87 8.19
CA LEU A 65 8.51 5.86 9.55
C LEU A 65 8.84 7.29 10.04
N PHE A 66 9.68 7.98 9.30
CA PHE A 66 10.14 9.30 9.72
C PHE A 66 9.10 10.42 9.52
N SER A 67 8.27 10.34 8.47
CA SER A 67 7.23 11.33 8.22
C SER A 67 6.17 11.33 9.32
N ILE A 68 5.71 10.14 9.73
CA ILE A 68 4.70 10.05 10.79
C ILE A 68 5.31 10.46 12.14
N ALA A 69 6.52 9.99 12.48
CA ALA A 69 7.20 10.39 13.70
C ALA A 69 7.40 11.91 13.76
N ALA A 70 7.87 12.53 12.66
CA ALA A 70 8.02 13.98 12.56
C ALA A 70 6.67 14.71 12.67
N GLY A 71 5.61 14.17 12.07
CA GLY A 71 4.25 14.70 12.18
C GLY A 71 3.77 14.75 13.64
N VAL A 72 3.97 13.67 14.39
CA VAL A 72 3.63 13.60 15.81
C VAL A 72 4.44 14.61 16.63
N ILE A 73 5.75 14.67 16.42
CA ILE A 73 6.64 15.60 17.14
C ILE A 73 6.26 17.06 16.87
N SER A 74 5.85 17.38 15.64
CA SER A 74 5.48 18.75 15.26
C SER A 74 4.23 19.28 15.96
N MET A 75 3.35 18.41 16.44
CA MET A 75 2.10 18.81 17.12
C MET A 75 2.31 19.35 18.54
N LYS A 76 3.43 19.07 19.19
CA LYS A 76 3.81 19.56 20.54
C LYS A 76 2.79 19.28 21.67
N ASP A 77 1.66 18.62 21.35
CA ASP A 77 0.55 18.40 22.29
C ASP A 77 -0.08 17.03 22.00
N ILE A 78 0.11 16.10 22.93
CA ILE A 78 -0.35 14.71 22.84
C ILE A 78 -1.89 14.64 22.79
N SER A 79 -2.58 15.56 23.50
CA SER A 79 -4.05 15.60 23.52
C SER A 79 -4.61 15.91 22.12
N LYS A 80 -3.98 16.79 21.36
CA LYS A 80 -4.36 17.09 19.97
C LYS A 80 -4.13 15.89 19.05
N VAL A 81 -3.04 15.15 19.23
CA VAL A 81 -2.76 13.94 18.47
C VAL A 81 -3.87 12.91 18.65
N GLY A 82 -4.30 12.66 19.89
CA GLY A 82 -5.38 11.75 20.21
C GLY A 82 -6.72 12.15 19.55
N SER A 83 -7.09 13.43 19.68
CA SER A 83 -8.33 13.95 19.08
C SER A 83 -8.33 13.88 17.55
N ILE A 84 -7.22 14.27 16.90
CA ILE A 84 -7.08 14.18 15.44
C ILE A 84 -7.06 12.73 15.01
N GLY A 85 -6.36 11.86 15.74
CA GLY A 85 -6.29 10.43 15.45
C GLY A 85 -7.66 9.77 15.44
N LEU A 86 -8.47 10.03 16.49
CA LEU A 86 -9.83 9.48 16.55
C LEU A 86 -10.73 9.95 15.40
N LYS A 87 -10.70 11.25 15.10
CA LYS A 87 -11.46 11.81 13.96
C LYS A 87 -11.03 11.18 12.64
N THR A 88 -9.74 10.99 12.45
CA THR A 88 -9.18 10.36 11.25
C THR A 88 -9.65 8.91 11.13
N ILE A 89 -9.62 8.12 12.21
CA ILE A 89 -10.09 6.74 12.22
C ILE A 89 -11.59 6.67 11.84
N VAL A 90 -12.42 7.50 12.45
CA VAL A 90 -13.87 7.55 12.12
C VAL A 90 -14.07 7.91 10.65
N TYR A 91 -13.34 8.91 10.15
CA TYR A 91 -13.42 9.31 8.73
C TYR A 91 -13.03 8.16 7.80
N TYR A 92 -11.92 7.46 8.07
CA TYR A 92 -11.49 6.31 7.28
C TYR A 92 -12.49 5.15 7.34
N MET A 93 -13.05 4.86 8.50
CA MET A 93 -14.08 3.83 8.64
C MET A 93 -15.31 4.14 7.76
N CYS A 94 -15.79 5.39 7.80
CA CYS A 94 -16.92 5.81 6.98
C CYS A 94 -16.61 5.75 5.48
N THR A 95 -15.46 6.27 5.06
CA THR A 95 -15.06 6.27 3.63
C THR A 95 -14.82 4.86 3.11
N THR A 96 -14.21 3.98 3.91
CA THR A 96 -14.00 2.58 3.55
C THR A 96 -15.31 1.84 3.43
N ALA A 97 -16.23 2.00 4.41
CA ALA A 97 -17.56 1.39 4.35
C ALA A 97 -18.31 1.84 3.08
N PHE A 98 -18.28 3.14 2.78
CA PHE A 98 -18.91 3.67 1.57
C PHE A 98 -18.29 3.08 0.29
N ALA A 99 -16.96 3.01 0.22
CA ALA A 99 -16.25 2.43 -0.93
C ALA A 99 -16.58 0.94 -1.13
N VAL A 100 -16.65 0.16 -0.04
CA VAL A 100 -17.02 -1.26 -0.09
C VAL A 100 -18.45 -1.45 -0.55
N ILE A 101 -19.38 -0.67 -0.01
CA ILE A 101 -20.80 -0.71 -0.44
C ILE A 101 -20.91 -0.39 -1.93
N LEU A 102 -20.26 0.67 -2.38
CA LEU A 102 -20.25 1.07 -3.79
C LEU A 102 -19.67 -0.04 -4.69
N ALA A 103 -18.55 -0.64 -4.28
CA ALA A 103 -17.93 -1.75 -5.01
C ALA A 103 -18.85 -2.97 -5.12
N LEU A 104 -19.55 -3.34 -4.02
CA LEU A 104 -20.52 -4.44 -4.02
C LEU A 104 -21.71 -4.15 -4.92
N ILE A 105 -22.22 -2.92 -4.93
CA ILE A 105 -23.31 -2.51 -5.83
C ILE A 105 -22.84 -2.65 -7.28
N LEU A 106 -21.68 -2.10 -7.63
CA LEU A 106 -21.13 -2.18 -8.98
C LEU A 106 -20.89 -3.63 -9.41
N ALA A 107 -20.32 -4.46 -8.53
CA ALA A 107 -20.10 -5.88 -8.79
C ALA A 107 -21.43 -6.63 -9.03
N SER A 108 -22.46 -6.32 -8.22
CA SER A 108 -23.78 -6.93 -8.36
C SER A 108 -24.45 -6.53 -9.67
N VAL A 109 -24.34 -5.26 -10.06
CA VAL A 109 -24.85 -4.77 -11.35
C VAL A 109 -24.11 -5.43 -12.51
N ALA A 110 -22.77 -5.47 -12.47
CA ALA A 110 -21.96 -6.10 -13.52
C ALA A 110 -22.29 -7.59 -13.67
N LYS A 111 -22.52 -8.30 -12.55
CA LYS A 111 -22.98 -9.69 -12.54
C LYS A 111 -24.38 -9.82 -13.16
N GLY A 112 -25.31 -8.96 -12.81
CA GLY A 112 -26.68 -8.96 -13.36
C GLY A 112 -26.73 -8.66 -14.84
N MET A 113 -25.82 -7.81 -15.34
CA MET A 113 -25.70 -7.46 -16.76
C MET A 113 -24.87 -8.47 -17.58
N HIS A 114 -24.36 -9.54 -16.99
CA HIS A 114 -23.52 -10.55 -17.64
C HIS A 114 -22.32 -9.94 -18.40
N TRP A 115 -21.72 -8.89 -17.84
CA TRP A 115 -20.56 -8.23 -18.46
C TRP A 115 -19.33 -9.13 -18.58
N PHE A 116 -19.28 -10.21 -17.81
CA PHE A 116 -18.20 -11.17 -17.80
C PHE A 116 -18.72 -12.60 -18.10
N PRO A 117 -19.24 -12.86 -19.31
CA PRO A 117 -19.82 -14.18 -19.66
C PRO A 117 -18.79 -15.32 -19.68
N LEU A 118 -17.49 -14.98 -19.74
CA LEU A 118 -16.40 -15.97 -19.84
C LEU A 118 -15.81 -16.40 -18.48
N LEU A 119 -16.29 -15.84 -17.39
CA LEU A 119 -15.88 -16.28 -16.06
C LEU A 119 -16.78 -17.42 -15.61
N GLU A 120 -16.61 -18.61 -16.21
CA GLU A 120 -17.15 -19.83 -15.64
C GLU A 120 -16.46 -20.10 -14.29
N THR A 121 -17.14 -19.74 -13.21
CA THR A 121 -16.68 -20.00 -11.84
C THR A 121 -17.02 -21.43 -11.39
N SER A 122 -17.58 -22.25 -12.26
CA SER A 122 -18.07 -23.59 -11.97
C SER A 122 -17.00 -24.63 -11.58
N GLY A 123 -15.73 -24.24 -11.55
CA GLY A 123 -14.62 -25.10 -11.10
C GLY A 123 -13.67 -24.43 -10.09
N LEU A 124 -13.94 -23.19 -9.72
CA LEU A 124 -13.11 -22.46 -8.75
C LEU A 124 -13.72 -22.60 -7.34
N SER A 125 -13.23 -23.57 -6.56
CA SER A 125 -13.47 -23.56 -5.12
C SER A 125 -12.70 -22.37 -4.51
N TYR A 126 -13.37 -21.24 -4.32
CA TYR A 126 -12.82 -20.15 -3.52
C TYR A 126 -12.94 -20.55 -2.05
N GLU A 127 -11.85 -21.05 -1.48
CA GLU A 127 -11.71 -21.08 -0.04
C GLU A 127 -11.49 -19.64 0.43
N ALA A 128 -12.53 -19.03 1.00
CA ALA A 128 -12.38 -17.75 1.65
C ALA A 128 -11.26 -17.88 2.69
N PRO A 129 -10.25 -17.00 2.70
CA PRO A 129 -9.27 -17.00 3.77
C PRO A 129 -10.02 -17.03 5.10
N ALA A 130 -9.66 -17.95 6.00
CA ALA A 130 -10.28 -18.01 7.32
C ALA A 130 -10.27 -16.60 7.90
N GLY A 131 -11.45 -16.00 8.08
CA GLY A 131 -11.56 -14.62 8.51
C GLY A 131 -10.82 -14.47 9.82
N GLN A 132 -9.80 -13.63 9.84
CA GLN A 132 -9.13 -13.30 11.10
C GLN A 132 -10.18 -12.73 12.05
N SER A 133 -10.20 -13.20 13.28
CA SER A 133 -11.05 -12.62 14.31
C SER A 133 -10.76 -11.12 14.42
N PHE A 134 -11.79 -10.32 14.68
CA PHE A 134 -11.60 -8.88 14.92
C PHE A 134 -10.52 -8.62 15.99
N MET A 135 -10.50 -9.46 17.04
CA MET A 135 -9.50 -9.36 18.10
C MET A 135 -8.09 -9.70 17.60
N ASP A 136 -7.94 -10.74 16.77
CA ASP A 136 -6.64 -11.09 16.16
C ASP A 136 -6.12 -9.96 15.26
N THR A 137 -7.02 -9.29 14.58
CA THR A 137 -6.67 -8.11 13.76
C THR A 137 -6.15 -6.98 14.65
N ILE A 138 -6.82 -6.68 15.78
CA ILE A 138 -6.35 -5.66 16.73
C ILE A 138 -4.98 -6.03 17.30
N VAL A 139 -4.79 -7.28 17.72
CA VAL A 139 -3.51 -7.76 18.24
C VAL A 139 -2.40 -7.66 17.19
N SER A 140 -2.71 -7.99 15.92
CA SER A 140 -1.74 -7.93 14.82
C SER A 140 -1.27 -6.51 14.47
N ILE A 141 -2.00 -5.47 14.92
CA ILE A 141 -1.57 -4.06 14.76
C ILE A 141 -0.30 -3.78 15.57
N PHE A 142 -0.17 -4.41 16.75
CA PHE A 142 0.97 -4.20 17.62
C PHE A 142 2.12 -5.13 17.25
N PRO A 143 3.30 -4.60 16.90
CA PRO A 143 4.42 -5.43 16.53
C PRO A 143 5.03 -6.14 17.75
N SER A 144 5.40 -7.41 17.59
CA SER A 144 6.15 -8.16 18.62
C SER A 144 7.60 -7.67 18.77
N ASN A 145 8.15 -7.06 17.75
CA ASN A 145 9.45 -6.39 17.76
C ASN A 145 9.47 -5.23 16.74
N ALA A 146 10.41 -4.30 16.90
CA ALA A 146 10.47 -3.10 16.06
C ALA A 146 11.16 -3.34 14.70
N VAL A 147 11.96 -4.39 14.53
CA VAL A 147 12.79 -4.58 13.33
C VAL A 147 12.05 -5.37 12.26
N GLN A 148 11.34 -6.41 12.64
CA GLN A 148 10.63 -7.29 11.71
C GLN A 148 9.64 -6.53 10.80
N PRO A 149 8.76 -5.64 11.30
CA PRO A 149 7.84 -4.88 10.47
C PRO A 149 8.55 -3.98 9.44
N LEU A 150 9.70 -3.43 9.80
CA LEU A 150 10.51 -2.61 8.89
C LEU A 150 11.12 -3.49 7.78
N ALA A 151 11.62 -4.67 8.13
CA ALA A 151 12.21 -5.59 7.18
C ALA A 151 11.16 -6.24 6.25
N SER A 152 9.99 -6.60 6.77
CA SER A 152 8.88 -7.21 6.00
C SER A 152 7.98 -6.18 5.31
N ALA A 153 8.19 -4.89 5.55
CA ALA A 153 7.35 -3.78 5.06
C ALA A 153 5.87 -3.93 5.46
N THR A 154 5.60 -4.38 6.69
CA THR A 154 4.25 -4.48 7.25
C THR A 154 3.78 -3.09 7.67
N MET A 155 3.20 -2.33 6.72
CA MET A 155 2.95 -0.88 6.86
C MET A 155 2.15 -0.50 8.10
N LEU A 156 1.13 -1.28 8.47
CA LEU A 156 0.31 -0.99 9.64
C LEU A 156 1.16 -0.98 10.94
N GLN A 157 2.03 -1.97 11.10
CA GLN A 157 2.94 -2.04 12.23
C GLN A 157 4.04 -0.97 12.18
N VAL A 158 4.51 -0.61 10.97
CA VAL A 158 5.45 0.51 10.77
C VAL A 158 4.83 1.83 11.26
N ILE A 159 3.54 2.07 10.96
CA ILE A 159 2.81 3.24 11.45
C ILE A 159 2.78 3.27 12.98
N VAL A 160 2.48 2.15 13.61
CA VAL A 160 2.45 2.04 15.09
C VAL A 160 3.83 2.33 15.70
N ILE A 161 4.89 1.75 15.12
CA ILE A 161 6.28 2.03 15.55
C ILE A 161 6.58 3.53 15.42
N SER A 162 6.18 4.14 14.30
CA SER A 162 6.38 5.57 14.04
C SER A 162 5.70 6.46 15.10
N LEU A 163 4.47 6.08 15.49
CA LEU A 163 3.73 6.78 16.55
C LEU A 163 4.44 6.64 17.90
N PHE A 164 4.89 5.43 18.27
CA PHE A 164 5.64 5.23 19.50
C PHE A 164 6.96 6.01 19.52
N LEU A 165 7.68 6.07 18.42
CA LEU A 165 8.89 6.89 18.30
C LEU A 165 8.56 8.37 18.45
N GLY A 166 7.53 8.86 17.77
CA GLY A 166 7.09 10.25 17.88
C GLY A 166 6.67 10.64 19.30
N PHE A 167 5.89 9.79 19.97
CA PHE A 167 5.50 9.99 21.38
C PHE A 167 6.69 9.89 22.33
N GLY A 168 7.62 8.95 22.11
CA GLY A 168 8.82 8.83 22.91
C GLY A 168 9.68 10.10 22.89
N VAL A 169 9.86 10.69 21.70
CA VAL A 169 10.57 11.98 21.56
C VAL A 169 9.83 13.13 22.25
N LEU A 170 8.49 13.21 22.10
CA LEU A 170 7.68 14.21 22.77
C LEU A 170 7.77 14.13 24.31
N LEU A 171 7.70 12.91 24.86
CA LEU A 171 7.78 12.67 26.30
C LEU A 171 9.17 12.95 26.87
N ALA A 172 10.23 12.77 26.07
CA ALA A 172 11.61 13.10 26.46
C ALA A 172 11.88 14.61 26.54
N GLY A 173 10.93 15.46 26.13
CA GLY A 173 10.98 16.91 26.21
C GLY A 173 12.17 17.54 25.47
N GLU A 174 12.80 18.58 26.08
CA GLU A 174 13.92 19.28 25.42
C GLU A 174 15.10 18.37 25.07
N LYS A 175 15.38 17.34 25.86
CA LYS A 175 16.46 16.36 25.57
C LYS A 175 16.12 15.50 24.36
N GLY A 176 14.87 15.10 24.22
CA GLY A 176 14.41 14.35 23.04
C GLY A 176 14.37 15.21 21.79
N LEU A 177 13.95 16.46 21.91
CA LEU A 177 13.94 17.43 20.83
C LEU A 177 15.35 17.81 20.36
N ALA A 178 16.35 17.82 21.25
CA ALA A 178 17.75 18.07 20.88
C ALA A 178 18.36 16.94 20.02
N THR A 179 17.87 15.71 20.14
CA THR A 179 18.28 14.58 19.31
C THR A 179 17.51 14.46 17.98
N ALA A 180 16.38 15.17 17.87
CA ALA A 180 15.54 15.19 16.68
C ALA A 180 16.01 16.12 15.52
N PRO A 181 16.90 17.16 15.72
CA PRO A 181 17.27 18.09 14.64
C PRO A 181 17.92 17.43 13.43
N VAL A 182 18.49 16.24 13.58
CA VAL A 182 19.06 15.48 12.47
C VAL A 182 17.99 15.12 11.42
N SER A 183 16.72 14.98 11.81
CA SER A 183 15.62 14.67 10.92
C SER A 183 14.97 15.91 10.27
N TYR A 184 15.06 17.08 10.89
CA TYR A 184 14.40 18.30 10.39
C TYR A 184 15.20 19.08 9.36
N THR A 185 16.53 19.00 9.40
CA THR A 185 17.40 19.77 8.49
C THR A 185 17.50 19.16 7.09
N HIS A 186 17.16 17.90 6.92
CA HIS A 186 17.23 17.20 5.62
C HIS A 186 15.90 17.16 4.85
N LEU A 187 14.78 17.61 5.43
CA LEU A 187 13.45 17.57 4.79
C LEU A 187 12.88 18.97 4.45
N ARG A 188 13.72 20.02 4.52
CA ARG A 188 13.30 21.38 4.14
C ARG A 188 13.94 21.84 2.83
#